data_81154909e9e0d7bf31ae89b418b73ec6
#
_entry.id   81154909e9e0d7bf31ae89b418b73ec6
#
_cell.length_a   1.000
_cell.length_b   1.000
_cell.length_c   1.000
_cell.angle_alpha   90.00
_cell.angle_beta   90.00
_cell.angle_gamma   90.00
#
_symmetry.space_group_name_H-M   'P 1'
#
loop_
_entity.id
_entity.type
_entity.pdbx_description
1 polymer ?
#
loop_
_entity_poly.entity_id
_entity_poly.type
_entity_poly.pdbx_seq_one_letter_code
_entity_poly.pdbx_strand_id
1 'polypeptide(L)'
;MVVGEITQQRNLIIIGGGPGGYSAAIRGAQLGLSVTLIEQADLGGVCLNKGCIPSKVFTHAASKRAEISHLADLGIGSGDDTFNLSKLLSYKDEVISGLRSGVENLCKANKIEVIQGKATFLAVNKIGVENGHQFDIFEFDQVILATGSKPVMPKWVTNKGKRVLLSHNIFSLEEIPEHLIVYGQDYIALEVASSFAALGSKVTILFDKESEQVFDESIFKELNRLFKRRK
;
A
#
# COMPACT_ATOMS: atom_id res chain seq x y z
N MET A 1 -43.28 -17.34 -3.37
CA MET A 1 -42.35 -17.84 -4.37
C MET A 1 -40.97 -17.81 -3.71
N VAL A 2 -40.40 -18.96 -3.35
CA VAL A 2 -39.03 -19.05 -2.88
C VAL A 2 -38.16 -18.85 -4.13
N VAL A 3 -37.56 -17.68 -4.32
CA VAL A 3 -36.56 -17.48 -5.35
C VAL A 3 -35.37 -18.33 -4.89
N GLY A 4 -35.13 -19.44 -5.60
CA GLY A 4 -33.97 -20.28 -5.32
C GLY A 4 -32.72 -19.47 -5.45
N GLU A 5 -31.84 -19.49 -4.45
CA GLU A 5 -30.52 -18.88 -4.52
C GLU A 5 -29.76 -19.50 -5.70
N ILE A 6 -29.46 -18.70 -6.72
CA ILE A 6 -28.66 -19.16 -7.85
C ILE A 6 -27.20 -19.19 -7.40
N THR A 7 -26.75 -20.38 -7.05
CA THR A 7 -25.35 -20.61 -6.69
C THR A 7 -24.51 -20.84 -7.95
N GLN A 8 -23.41 -20.12 -8.09
CA GLN A 8 -22.51 -20.25 -9.22
C GLN A 8 -21.28 -21.08 -8.82
N GLN A 9 -20.95 -22.09 -9.63
CA GLN A 9 -19.76 -22.95 -9.39
C GLN A 9 -18.49 -22.30 -9.92
N ARG A 10 -17.38 -22.43 -9.18
CA ARG A 10 -16.05 -21.92 -9.52
C ARG A 10 -14.96 -22.96 -9.22
N ASN A 11 -13.93 -23.04 -10.04
CA ASN A 11 -12.79 -23.92 -9.72
C ASN A 11 -11.90 -23.29 -8.64
N LEU A 12 -11.44 -22.05 -8.88
CA LEU A 12 -10.57 -21.34 -7.93
C LEU A 12 -11.14 -19.96 -7.65
N ILE A 13 -11.40 -19.70 -6.38
CA ILE A 13 -11.70 -18.33 -5.89
C ILE A 13 -10.50 -17.78 -5.13
N ILE A 14 -10.19 -16.52 -5.39
CA ILE A 14 -9.16 -15.79 -4.65
C ILE A 14 -9.80 -14.58 -4.00
N ILE A 15 -9.64 -14.46 -2.68
CA ILE A 15 -10.21 -13.36 -1.90
C ILE A 15 -9.11 -12.37 -1.56
N GLY A 16 -9.18 -11.17 -2.16
CA GLY A 16 -8.22 -10.08 -2.05
C GLY A 16 -7.39 -9.89 -3.32
N GLY A 17 -7.48 -8.70 -3.92
CA GLY A 17 -6.82 -8.31 -5.18
C GLY A 17 -5.49 -7.59 -4.99
N GLY A 18 -4.82 -7.78 -3.85
CA GLY A 18 -3.45 -7.31 -3.60
C GLY A 18 -2.39 -8.13 -4.33
N PRO A 19 -1.08 -7.83 -4.13
CA PRO A 19 0.01 -8.53 -4.84
C PRO A 19 -0.03 -10.04 -4.72
N GLY A 20 -0.38 -10.57 -3.55
CA GLY A 20 -0.56 -12.02 -3.37
C GLY A 20 -1.72 -12.58 -4.19
N GLY A 21 -2.85 -11.86 -4.20
CA GLY A 21 -4.07 -12.32 -4.86
C GLY A 21 -4.01 -12.25 -6.38
N TYR A 22 -3.69 -11.10 -6.96
CA TYR A 22 -3.64 -11.00 -8.43
C TYR A 22 -2.52 -11.86 -9.03
N SER A 23 -1.37 -12.01 -8.33
CA SER A 23 -0.30 -12.91 -8.79
C SER A 23 -0.74 -14.37 -8.76
N ALA A 24 -1.43 -14.80 -7.69
CA ALA A 24 -2.00 -16.14 -7.61
C ALA A 24 -3.07 -16.37 -8.68
N ALA A 25 -3.92 -15.36 -8.95
CA ALA A 25 -4.95 -15.42 -9.97
C ALA A 25 -4.35 -15.61 -11.37
N ILE A 26 -3.35 -14.81 -11.73
CA ILE A 26 -2.65 -14.92 -13.02
C ILE A 26 -2.01 -16.31 -13.13
N ARG A 27 -1.34 -16.78 -12.08
CA ARG A 27 -0.70 -18.09 -12.11
C ARG A 27 -1.71 -19.23 -12.21
N GLY A 28 -2.82 -19.17 -11.47
CA GLY A 28 -3.90 -20.15 -11.54
C GLY A 28 -4.50 -20.25 -12.95
N ALA A 29 -4.76 -19.10 -13.58
CA ALA A 29 -5.27 -19.05 -14.95
C ALA A 29 -4.27 -19.61 -15.97
N GLN A 30 -2.98 -19.32 -15.84
CA GLN A 30 -1.91 -19.88 -16.66
C GLN A 30 -1.77 -21.41 -16.54
N LEU A 31 -2.18 -21.98 -15.40
CA LEU A 31 -2.26 -23.41 -15.15
C LEU A 31 -3.56 -24.05 -15.65
N GLY A 32 -4.42 -23.28 -16.31
CA GLY A 32 -5.65 -23.76 -16.93
C GLY A 32 -6.87 -23.76 -16.01
N LEU A 33 -6.79 -23.18 -14.82
CA LEU A 33 -7.93 -23.08 -13.92
C LEU A 33 -8.87 -21.92 -14.34
N SER A 34 -10.17 -22.11 -14.12
CA SER A 34 -11.14 -21.01 -14.15
C SER A 34 -11.03 -20.25 -12.83
N VAL A 35 -10.57 -18.99 -12.89
CA VAL A 35 -10.24 -18.19 -11.72
C VAL A 35 -11.21 -17.02 -11.57
N THR A 36 -11.74 -16.85 -10.35
CA THR A 36 -12.48 -15.67 -9.92
C THR A 36 -11.72 -14.97 -8.81
N LEU A 37 -11.42 -13.69 -9.02
CA LEU A 37 -10.74 -12.81 -8.05
C LEU A 37 -11.75 -11.84 -7.44
N ILE A 38 -11.91 -11.87 -6.13
CA ILE A 38 -12.85 -10.98 -5.42
C ILE A 38 -12.05 -9.92 -4.67
N GLU A 39 -12.36 -8.64 -4.93
CA GLU A 39 -11.75 -7.50 -4.26
C GLU A 39 -12.82 -6.51 -3.78
N GLN A 40 -12.72 -6.08 -2.53
CA GLN A 40 -13.70 -5.17 -1.94
C GLN A 40 -13.42 -3.68 -2.21
N ALA A 41 -12.19 -3.37 -2.65
CA ALA A 41 -11.72 -2.01 -2.94
C ALA A 41 -11.05 -1.99 -4.32
N ASP A 42 -9.92 -1.31 -4.44
CA ASP A 42 -9.15 -1.21 -5.69
C ASP A 42 -8.17 -2.38 -5.86
N LEU A 43 -8.06 -2.91 -7.06
CA LEU A 43 -7.02 -3.86 -7.42
C LEU A 43 -5.62 -3.30 -7.14
N GLY A 44 -4.68 -4.20 -6.82
CA GLY A 44 -3.32 -3.84 -6.42
C GLY A 44 -3.13 -3.77 -4.90
N GLY A 45 -4.22 -3.76 -4.11
CA GLY A 45 -4.19 -3.79 -2.65
C GLY A 45 -3.43 -2.62 -2.02
N VAL A 46 -2.95 -2.82 -0.79
CA VAL A 46 -2.24 -1.78 -0.04
C VAL A 46 -0.95 -1.37 -0.72
N CYS A 47 -0.15 -2.31 -1.22
CA CYS A 47 1.15 -2.02 -1.83
C CYS A 47 1.03 -1.01 -2.98
N LEU A 48 0.14 -1.25 -3.93
CA LEU A 48 -0.03 -0.39 -5.09
C LEU A 48 -0.71 0.93 -4.73
N ASN A 49 -1.77 0.88 -3.92
CA ASN A 49 -2.65 2.04 -3.74
C ASN A 49 -2.24 2.95 -2.57
N LYS A 50 -1.63 2.42 -1.50
CA LYS A 50 -1.43 3.16 -0.23
C LYS A 50 -0.04 2.96 0.40
N GLY A 51 0.78 2.05 -0.12
CA GLY A 51 2.04 1.65 0.50
C GLY A 51 3.25 1.80 -0.42
N CYS A 52 3.66 0.70 -1.06
CA CYS A 52 4.92 0.61 -1.80
C CYS A 52 5.05 1.66 -2.90
N ILE A 53 4.04 1.82 -3.74
CA ILE A 53 4.11 2.74 -4.88
C ILE A 53 4.10 4.20 -4.41
N PRO A 54 3.16 4.66 -3.58
CA PRO A 54 3.24 6.00 -2.99
C PRO A 54 4.57 6.28 -2.30
N SER A 55 5.07 5.34 -1.49
CA SER A 55 6.35 5.48 -0.80
C SER A 55 7.50 5.67 -1.78
N LYS A 56 7.58 4.88 -2.87
CA LYS A 56 8.64 5.02 -3.87
C LYS A 56 8.58 6.33 -4.64
N VAL A 57 7.38 6.83 -4.92
CA VAL A 57 7.22 8.17 -5.54
C VAL A 57 7.78 9.25 -4.61
N PHE A 58 7.44 9.22 -3.32
CA PHE A 58 7.94 10.19 -2.34
C PHE A 58 9.45 10.05 -2.12
N THR A 59 9.96 8.83 -1.96
CA THR A 59 11.39 8.57 -1.78
C THR A 59 12.20 9.03 -2.99
N HIS A 60 11.69 8.80 -4.21
CA HIS A 60 12.34 9.26 -5.44
C HIS A 60 12.39 10.79 -5.51
N ALA A 61 11.27 11.47 -5.26
CA ALA A 61 11.22 12.94 -5.24
C ALA A 61 12.16 13.52 -4.16
N ALA A 62 12.16 12.93 -2.96
CA ALA A 62 13.04 13.32 -1.86
C ALA A 62 14.52 13.16 -2.22
N SER A 63 14.89 12.06 -2.88
CA SER A 63 16.25 11.80 -3.36
C SER A 63 16.67 12.85 -4.41
N LYS A 64 15.79 13.14 -5.37
CA LYS A 64 16.09 14.15 -6.40
C LYS A 64 16.25 15.56 -5.81
N ARG A 65 15.43 15.92 -4.84
CA ARG A 65 15.58 17.20 -4.13
C ARG A 65 16.92 17.30 -3.40
N ALA A 66 17.34 16.24 -2.72
CA ALA A 66 18.64 16.18 -2.06
C ALA A 66 19.82 16.28 -3.06
N GLU A 67 19.69 15.66 -4.25
CA GLU A 67 20.67 15.77 -5.32
C GLU A 67 20.80 17.23 -5.82
N ILE A 68 19.68 17.94 -6.01
CA ILE A 68 19.68 19.36 -6.45
C ILE A 68 20.50 20.23 -5.49
N SER A 69 20.28 20.06 -4.18
CA SER A 69 21.06 20.79 -3.17
C SER A 69 22.57 20.50 -3.28
N HIS A 70 22.93 19.24 -3.54
CA HIS A 70 24.33 18.85 -3.71
C HIS A 70 24.95 19.37 -5.02
N LEU A 71 24.19 19.49 -6.10
CA LEU A 71 24.66 20.05 -7.37
C LEU A 71 25.10 21.49 -7.21
N ALA A 72 24.44 22.28 -6.37
CA ALA A 72 24.84 23.66 -6.07
C ALA A 72 26.25 23.73 -5.44
N ASP A 73 26.58 22.78 -4.54
CA ASP A 73 27.92 22.69 -3.93
C ASP A 73 29.01 22.38 -4.96
N LEU A 74 28.63 21.71 -6.05
CA LEU A 74 29.56 21.41 -7.18
C LEU A 74 29.64 22.52 -8.22
N GLY A 75 28.98 23.66 -7.99
CA GLY A 75 28.95 24.79 -8.94
C GLY A 75 28.05 24.55 -10.16
N ILE A 76 27.22 23.53 -10.13
CA ILE A 76 26.24 23.25 -11.18
C ILE A 76 24.95 24.01 -10.82
N GLY A 77 24.52 24.93 -11.69
CA GLY A 77 23.34 25.75 -11.46
C GLY A 77 22.12 24.88 -11.28
N SER A 78 21.59 24.84 -10.06
CA SER A 78 20.26 24.35 -9.78
C SER A 78 19.31 25.52 -9.98
N GLY A 79 18.30 25.36 -10.85
CA GLY A 79 17.20 26.33 -10.93
C GLY A 79 16.53 26.54 -9.57
N ASP A 80 15.48 27.34 -9.50
CA ASP A 80 14.74 27.58 -8.27
C ASP A 80 14.38 26.24 -7.59
N ASP A 81 14.85 26.03 -6.35
CA ASP A 81 14.53 24.87 -5.51
C ASP A 81 13.09 24.97 -4.98
N THR A 82 12.14 25.14 -5.90
CA THR A 82 10.72 25.20 -5.56
C THR A 82 10.11 23.81 -5.58
N PHE A 83 9.87 23.26 -4.39
CA PHE A 83 9.12 22.01 -4.24
C PHE A 83 7.62 22.28 -4.26
N ASN A 84 6.89 21.56 -5.11
CA ASN A 84 5.43 21.66 -5.22
C ASN A 84 4.77 20.30 -4.88
N LEU A 85 4.23 20.21 -3.67
CA LEU A 85 3.59 18.98 -3.18
C LEU A 85 2.35 18.59 -4.00
N SER A 86 1.52 19.55 -4.43
CA SER A 86 0.35 19.24 -5.25
C SER A 86 0.71 18.54 -6.56
N LYS A 87 1.80 18.97 -7.22
CA LYS A 87 2.31 18.29 -8.41
C LYS A 87 2.80 16.88 -8.10
N LEU A 88 3.49 16.69 -6.97
CA LEU A 88 3.94 15.37 -6.53
C LEU A 88 2.76 14.44 -6.26
N LEU A 89 1.71 14.94 -5.60
CA LEU A 89 0.49 14.17 -5.34
C LEU A 89 -0.21 13.78 -6.64
N SER A 90 -0.38 14.71 -7.58
CA SER A 90 -0.97 14.42 -8.89
C SER A 90 -0.16 13.36 -9.64
N TYR A 91 1.17 13.49 -9.70
CA TYR A 91 2.04 12.50 -10.31
C TYR A 91 1.92 11.12 -9.64
N LYS A 92 1.90 11.07 -8.31
CA LYS A 92 1.66 9.84 -7.54
C LYS A 92 0.34 9.17 -7.96
N ASP A 93 -0.74 9.94 -8.08
CA ASP A 93 -2.05 9.41 -8.42
C ASP A 93 -2.10 8.90 -9.87
N GLU A 94 -1.42 9.57 -10.80
CA GLU A 94 -1.25 9.10 -12.19
C GLU A 94 -0.49 7.77 -12.24
N VAL A 95 0.62 7.64 -11.50
CA VAL A 95 1.41 6.39 -11.42
C VAL A 95 0.56 5.26 -10.86
N ILE A 96 -0.17 5.50 -9.76
CA ILE A 96 -1.07 4.51 -9.15
C ILE A 96 -2.14 4.07 -10.14
N SER A 97 -2.81 5.02 -10.80
CA SER A 97 -3.86 4.74 -11.78
C SER A 97 -3.34 3.91 -12.96
N GLY A 98 -2.19 4.27 -13.51
CA GLY A 98 -1.55 3.54 -14.60
C GLY A 98 -1.20 2.10 -14.21
N LEU A 99 -0.63 1.89 -13.03
CA LEU A 99 -0.28 0.55 -12.55
C LEU A 99 -1.53 -0.29 -12.23
N ARG A 100 -2.59 0.32 -11.67
CA ARG A 100 -3.88 -0.34 -11.43
C ARG A 100 -4.48 -0.84 -12.74
N SER A 101 -4.54 0.02 -13.75
CA SER A 101 -5.00 -0.36 -15.10
C SER A 101 -4.14 -1.47 -15.71
N GLY A 102 -2.84 -1.49 -15.43
CA GLY A 102 -1.95 -2.59 -15.80
C GLY A 102 -2.37 -3.92 -15.19
N VAL A 103 -2.67 -3.95 -13.88
CA VAL A 103 -3.17 -5.16 -13.19
C VAL A 103 -4.52 -5.60 -13.75
N GLU A 104 -5.45 -4.67 -13.98
CA GLU A 104 -6.75 -4.96 -14.61
C GLU A 104 -6.59 -5.60 -16.00
N ASN A 105 -5.70 -5.06 -16.81
CA ASN A 105 -5.43 -5.59 -18.15
C ASN A 105 -4.78 -6.99 -18.08
N LEU A 106 -3.90 -7.24 -17.11
CA LEU A 106 -3.34 -8.58 -16.87
C LEU A 106 -4.43 -9.57 -16.47
N CYS A 107 -5.37 -9.19 -15.62
CA CYS A 107 -6.51 -10.04 -15.27
C CYS A 107 -7.38 -10.36 -16.51
N LYS A 108 -7.71 -9.34 -17.31
CA LYS A 108 -8.47 -9.52 -18.55
C LYS A 108 -7.76 -10.42 -19.57
N ALA A 109 -6.46 -10.19 -19.79
CA ALA A 109 -5.66 -10.99 -20.72
C ALA A 109 -5.59 -12.47 -20.33
N ASN A 110 -5.61 -12.77 -19.03
CA ASN A 110 -5.64 -14.13 -18.50
C ASN A 110 -7.07 -14.67 -18.27
N LYS A 111 -8.11 -13.96 -18.75
CA LYS A 111 -9.52 -14.35 -18.60
C LYS A 111 -9.95 -14.58 -17.15
N ILE A 112 -9.36 -13.85 -16.22
CA ILE A 112 -9.73 -13.87 -14.81
C ILE A 112 -10.98 -13.03 -14.63
N GLU A 113 -12.02 -13.61 -14.04
CA GLU A 113 -13.22 -12.87 -13.64
C GLU A 113 -12.91 -12.07 -12.35
N VAL A 114 -13.01 -10.76 -12.43
CA VAL A 114 -12.83 -9.88 -11.27
C VAL A 114 -14.19 -9.42 -10.78
N ILE A 115 -14.51 -9.78 -9.54
CA ILE A 115 -15.76 -9.39 -8.87
C ILE A 115 -15.44 -8.37 -7.78
N GLN A 116 -16.06 -7.20 -7.90
CA GLN A 116 -16.00 -6.21 -6.83
C GLN A 116 -16.99 -6.57 -5.75
N GLY A 117 -16.53 -6.65 -4.49
CA GLY A 117 -17.40 -6.91 -3.37
C GLY A 117 -16.67 -7.48 -2.16
N LYS A 118 -17.39 -7.56 -1.07
CA LYS A 118 -16.92 -8.12 0.19
C LYS A 118 -17.33 -9.58 0.29
N ALA A 119 -16.34 -10.47 0.30
CA ALA A 119 -16.56 -11.90 0.47
C ALA A 119 -16.76 -12.28 1.93
N THR A 120 -17.70 -13.17 2.19
CA THR A 120 -17.98 -13.77 3.51
C THR A 120 -18.25 -15.27 3.34
N PHE A 121 -17.60 -16.11 4.15
CA PHE A 121 -17.86 -17.55 4.14
C PHE A 121 -19.26 -17.85 4.69
N LEU A 122 -20.05 -18.61 3.92
CA LEU A 122 -21.37 -19.11 4.30
C LEU A 122 -21.29 -20.58 4.73
N ALA A 123 -20.38 -21.35 4.12
CA ALA A 123 -20.06 -22.73 4.43
C ALA A 123 -18.60 -23.03 4.06
N VAL A 124 -18.17 -24.27 4.26
CA VAL A 124 -16.77 -24.70 3.99
C VAL A 124 -16.36 -24.47 2.53
N ASN A 125 -17.29 -24.66 1.59
CA ASN A 125 -17.07 -24.51 0.15
C ASN A 125 -17.96 -23.44 -0.49
N LYS A 126 -18.55 -22.53 0.31
CA LYS A 126 -19.52 -21.54 -0.17
C LYS A 126 -19.20 -20.16 0.40
N ILE A 127 -19.21 -19.16 -0.46
CA ILE A 127 -19.08 -17.75 -0.09
C ILE A 127 -20.23 -16.92 -0.65
N GLY A 128 -20.61 -15.88 0.10
CA GLY A 128 -21.43 -14.78 -0.38
C GLY A 128 -20.55 -13.57 -0.67
N VAL A 129 -20.87 -12.85 -1.74
CA VAL A 129 -20.20 -11.61 -2.13
C VAL A 129 -21.22 -10.49 -2.14
N GLU A 130 -20.99 -9.50 -1.29
CA GLU A 130 -21.83 -8.31 -1.16
C GLU A 130 -21.22 -7.13 -1.91
N ASN A 131 -22.00 -6.55 -2.82
CA ASN A 131 -21.66 -5.32 -3.51
C ASN A 131 -22.87 -4.37 -3.53
N GLY A 132 -22.92 -3.44 -2.59
CA GLY A 132 -24.06 -2.55 -2.42
C GLY A 132 -25.36 -3.31 -2.11
N HIS A 133 -26.30 -3.33 -3.05
CA HIS A 133 -27.57 -4.06 -2.92
C HIS A 133 -27.56 -5.45 -3.56
N GLN A 134 -26.47 -5.83 -4.19
CA GLN A 134 -26.31 -7.13 -4.83
C GLN A 134 -25.63 -8.10 -3.87
N PHE A 135 -26.13 -9.34 -3.82
CA PHE A 135 -25.55 -10.43 -3.07
C PHE A 135 -25.53 -11.68 -3.93
N ASP A 136 -24.32 -12.10 -4.29
CA ASP A 136 -24.09 -13.28 -5.12
C ASP A 136 -23.51 -14.41 -4.29
N ILE A 137 -23.87 -15.66 -4.61
CA ILE A 137 -23.41 -16.85 -3.91
C ILE A 137 -22.58 -17.70 -4.86
N PHE A 138 -21.39 -18.09 -4.40
CA PHE A 138 -20.44 -18.92 -5.14
C PHE A 138 -20.09 -20.16 -4.34
N GLU A 139 -20.09 -21.31 -4.99
CA GLU A 139 -19.44 -22.54 -4.53
C GLU A 139 -18.12 -22.71 -5.26
N PHE A 140 -17.13 -23.29 -4.58
CA PHE A 140 -15.78 -23.42 -5.13
C PHE A 140 -15.14 -24.76 -4.78
N ASP A 141 -14.23 -25.21 -5.67
CA ASP A 141 -13.39 -26.38 -5.42
C ASP A 141 -12.21 -26.00 -4.52
N GLN A 142 -11.61 -24.83 -4.76
CA GLN A 142 -10.44 -24.31 -4.06
C GLN A 142 -10.59 -22.81 -3.77
N VAL A 143 -9.99 -22.36 -2.66
CA VAL A 143 -9.94 -20.94 -2.29
C VAL A 143 -8.57 -20.53 -1.80
N ILE A 144 -8.13 -19.34 -2.21
CA ILE A 144 -6.92 -18.69 -1.69
C ILE A 144 -7.32 -17.43 -0.93
N LEU A 145 -6.87 -17.33 0.32
CA LEU A 145 -7.06 -16.14 1.14
C LEU A 145 -5.85 -15.22 1.01
N ALA A 146 -6.04 -14.08 0.36
CA ALA A 146 -5.02 -13.06 0.15
C ALA A 146 -5.50 -11.69 0.65
N THR A 147 -6.20 -11.68 1.79
CA THR A 147 -6.95 -10.54 2.33
C THR A 147 -6.07 -9.44 2.92
N GLY A 148 -4.75 -9.68 3.03
CA GLY A 148 -3.79 -8.69 3.53
C GLY A 148 -3.97 -8.35 5.01
N SER A 149 -3.54 -7.15 5.38
CA SER A 149 -3.58 -6.64 6.76
C SER A 149 -3.98 -5.17 6.79
N LYS A 150 -4.31 -4.69 8.00
CA LYS A 150 -4.61 -3.29 8.26
C LYS A 150 -3.70 -2.75 9.36
N PRO A 151 -3.25 -1.49 9.27
CA PRO A 151 -2.51 -0.88 10.35
C PRO A 151 -3.40 -0.75 11.59
N VAL A 152 -2.82 -1.03 12.76
CA VAL A 152 -3.52 -0.95 14.05
C VAL A 152 -3.03 0.26 14.81
N MET A 153 -3.96 1.08 15.28
CA MET A 153 -3.65 2.19 16.18
C MET A 153 -3.18 1.65 17.54
N PRO A 154 -2.04 2.10 18.06
CA PRO A 154 -1.60 1.70 19.41
C PRO A 154 -2.67 2.03 20.48
N LYS A 155 -2.87 1.14 21.43
CA LYS A 155 -3.94 1.27 22.46
C LYS A 155 -3.81 2.52 23.32
N TRP A 156 -2.59 3.02 23.49
CA TRP A 156 -2.31 4.23 24.28
C TRP A 156 -2.64 5.53 23.52
N VAL A 157 -2.86 5.48 22.21
CA VAL A 157 -3.31 6.63 21.43
C VAL A 157 -4.80 6.83 21.63
N THR A 158 -5.16 7.72 22.52
CA THR A 158 -6.57 8.03 22.84
C THR A 158 -7.17 9.10 21.92
N ASN A 159 -6.36 10.05 21.47
CA ASN A 159 -6.79 11.12 20.56
C ASN A 159 -6.56 10.69 19.09
N LYS A 160 -7.65 10.54 18.36
CA LYS A 160 -7.66 10.18 16.92
C LYS A 160 -7.92 11.40 16.03
N GLY A 161 -7.46 12.58 16.45
CA GLY A 161 -7.63 13.81 15.68
C GLY A 161 -6.94 13.75 14.31
N LYS A 162 -7.25 14.72 13.45
CA LYS A 162 -6.73 14.77 12.04
C LYS A 162 -5.19 14.76 11.92
N ARG A 163 -4.47 15.06 13.02
CA ARG A 163 -3.00 15.06 13.06
C ARG A 163 -2.39 13.70 13.40
N VAL A 164 -3.21 12.69 13.70
CA VAL A 164 -2.75 11.32 13.97
C VAL A 164 -3.04 10.48 12.75
N LEU A 165 -1.99 10.03 12.09
CA LEU A 165 -2.05 9.31 10.83
C LEU A 165 -1.57 7.87 11.01
N LEU A 166 -2.11 6.98 10.22
CA LEU A 166 -1.58 5.64 10.02
C LEU A 166 -0.72 5.60 8.75
N SER A 167 0.11 4.58 8.61
CA SER A 167 0.99 4.39 7.45
C SER A 167 0.26 4.48 6.09
N HIS A 168 -1.01 4.08 6.03
CA HIS A 168 -1.81 4.14 4.80
C HIS A 168 -2.22 5.56 4.36
N ASN A 169 -2.10 6.56 5.25
CA ASN A 169 -2.60 7.90 4.99
C ASN A 169 -1.50 8.95 4.88
N ILE A 170 -0.26 8.59 5.21
CA ILE A 170 0.85 9.57 5.26
C ILE A 170 1.16 10.19 3.90
N PHE A 171 1.07 9.39 2.83
CA PHE A 171 1.34 9.85 1.46
C PHE A 171 0.16 10.57 0.78
N SER A 172 -0.89 10.89 1.58
CA SER A 172 -2.04 11.68 1.15
C SER A 172 -2.12 13.02 1.87
N LEU A 173 -1.07 13.41 2.60
CA LEU A 173 -0.99 14.74 3.21
C LEU A 173 -0.95 15.82 2.14
N GLU A 174 -1.73 16.87 2.32
CA GLU A 174 -1.82 18.01 1.40
C GLU A 174 -0.77 19.09 1.70
N GLU A 175 -0.06 18.96 2.82
CA GLU A 175 1.02 19.86 3.24
C GLU A 175 2.19 19.07 3.85
N ILE A 176 3.40 19.58 3.69
CA ILE A 176 4.56 19.05 4.40
C ILE A 176 4.56 19.62 5.81
N PRO A 177 4.42 18.79 6.86
CA PRO A 177 4.38 19.29 8.23
C PRO A 177 5.74 19.88 8.63
N GLU A 178 5.74 20.99 9.36
CA GLU A 178 6.97 21.57 9.92
C GLU A 178 7.70 20.55 10.80
N HIS A 179 6.95 19.80 11.62
CA HIS A 179 7.48 18.76 12.48
C HIS A 179 6.62 17.48 12.38
N LEU A 180 7.25 16.40 11.92
CA LEU A 180 6.66 15.07 11.84
C LEU A 180 7.22 14.17 12.94
N ILE A 181 6.34 13.61 13.78
CA ILE A 181 6.69 12.58 14.74
C ILE A 181 6.27 11.23 14.16
N VAL A 182 7.23 10.32 13.98
CA VAL A 182 7.01 8.97 13.47
C VAL A 182 7.19 7.99 14.62
N TYR A 183 6.13 7.22 14.92
CA TYR A 183 6.21 6.15 15.93
C TYR A 183 6.38 4.79 15.24
N GLY A 184 7.54 4.19 15.44
CA GLY A 184 7.94 2.90 14.88
C GLY A 184 9.43 2.87 14.50
N GLN A 185 9.94 1.67 14.26
CA GLN A 185 11.33 1.47 13.85
C GLN A 185 11.46 0.48 12.67
N ASP A 186 10.34 0.13 12.04
CA ASP A 186 10.34 -0.73 10.87
C ASP A 186 10.72 0.05 9.59
N TYR A 187 10.83 -0.66 8.47
CA TYR A 187 11.20 -0.06 7.19
C TYR A 187 10.21 1.01 6.73
N ILE A 188 8.91 0.88 7.07
CA ILE A 188 7.89 1.88 6.71
C ILE A 188 8.15 3.18 7.46
N ALA A 189 8.38 3.10 8.77
CA ALA A 189 8.70 4.25 9.61
C ALA A 189 9.97 4.97 9.12
N LEU A 190 11.01 4.22 8.76
CA LEU A 190 12.28 4.78 8.28
C LEU A 190 12.16 5.41 6.89
N GLU A 191 11.40 4.80 5.97
CA GLU A 191 11.13 5.38 4.64
C GLU A 191 10.35 6.70 4.75
N VAL A 192 9.31 6.72 5.58
CA VAL A 192 8.53 7.94 5.85
C VAL A 192 9.41 9.02 6.44
N ALA A 193 10.15 8.70 7.51
CA ALA A 193 11.04 9.64 8.18
C ALA A 193 12.07 10.24 7.23
N SER A 194 12.74 9.40 6.44
CA SER A 194 13.77 9.84 5.48
C SER A 194 13.19 10.70 4.36
N SER A 195 12.03 10.32 3.82
CA SER A 195 11.38 11.06 2.74
C SER A 195 10.92 12.43 3.20
N PHE A 196 10.22 12.52 4.33
CA PHE A 196 9.71 13.80 4.83
C PHE A 196 10.83 14.70 5.34
N ALA A 197 11.91 14.17 5.93
CA ALA A 197 13.09 14.97 6.28
C ALA A 197 13.71 15.59 5.05
N ALA A 198 13.92 14.86 3.97
CA ALA A 198 14.45 15.40 2.71
C ALA A 198 13.49 16.38 2.02
N LEU A 199 12.18 16.26 2.29
CA LEU A 199 11.16 17.22 1.81
C LEU A 199 11.00 18.45 2.72
N GLY A 200 11.79 18.56 3.81
CA GLY A 200 11.88 19.78 4.62
C GLY A 200 11.20 19.71 5.98
N SER A 201 10.61 18.57 6.39
CA SER A 201 10.11 18.40 7.75
C SER A 201 11.25 18.22 8.76
N LYS A 202 11.12 18.82 9.95
CA LYS A 202 11.83 18.32 11.12
C LYS A 202 11.22 16.97 11.50
N VAL A 203 12.02 15.91 11.62
CA VAL A 203 11.49 14.57 11.91
C VAL A 203 12.02 14.05 13.24
N THR A 204 11.13 13.52 14.06
CA THR A 204 11.48 12.80 15.29
C THR A 204 10.94 11.38 15.19
N ILE A 205 11.83 10.38 15.33
CA ILE A 205 11.43 8.97 15.38
C ILE A 205 11.35 8.56 16.85
N LEU A 206 10.18 8.04 17.23
CA LEU A 206 9.92 7.45 18.54
C LEU A 206 9.69 5.96 18.40
N PHE A 207 10.28 5.16 19.28
CA PHE A 207 10.05 3.73 19.36
C PHE A 207 10.20 3.25 20.80
N ASP A 208 9.56 2.14 21.11
CA ASP A 208 9.65 1.50 22.42
C ASP A 208 10.99 0.77 22.54
N LYS A 209 11.69 0.95 23.67
CA LYS A 209 12.94 0.23 23.93
C LYS A 209 12.75 -1.28 24.06
N GLU A 210 11.54 -1.70 24.47
CA GLU A 210 11.18 -3.12 24.64
C GLU A 210 10.66 -3.74 23.33
N SER A 211 10.45 -2.94 22.27
CA SER A 211 10.03 -3.49 20.97
C SER A 211 11.15 -4.34 20.39
N GLU A 212 10.77 -5.53 19.88
CA GLU A 212 11.70 -6.41 19.19
C GLU A 212 12.44 -5.66 18.07
N GLN A 213 13.75 -5.90 17.99
CA GLN A 213 14.60 -5.29 16.99
C GLN A 213 14.22 -5.82 15.62
N VAL A 214 13.62 -4.96 14.78
CA VAL A 214 13.10 -5.33 13.45
C VAL A 214 14.23 -5.64 12.46
N PHE A 215 15.41 -5.07 12.68
CA PHE A 215 16.59 -5.25 11.84
C PHE A 215 17.68 -5.99 12.57
N ASP A 216 18.51 -6.73 11.83
CA ASP A 216 19.77 -7.26 12.33
C ASP A 216 20.62 -6.16 12.96
N GLU A 217 21.38 -6.50 14.03
CA GLU A 217 22.18 -5.55 14.79
C GLU A 217 23.17 -4.75 13.91
N SER A 218 23.75 -5.41 12.92
CA SER A 218 24.69 -4.79 11.98
C SER A 218 24.00 -3.71 11.12
N ILE A 219 22.78 -3.98 10.66
CA ILE A 219 21.96 -3.05 9.88
C ILE A 219 21.58 -1.85 10.76
N PHE A 220 21.11 -2.11 11.99
CA PHE A 220 20.71 -1.07 12.93
C PHE A 220 21.87 -0.12 13.29
N LYS A 221 23.06 -0.67 13.47
CA LYS A 221 24.29 0.11 13.71
C LYS A 221 24.62 1.04 12.55
N GLU A 222 24.51 0.55 11.32
CA GLU A 222 24.75 1.36 10.12
C GLU A 222 23.67 2.44 9.93
N LEU A 223 22.40 2.12 10.13
CA LEU A 223 21.31 3.11 10.11
C LEU A 223 21.55 4.23 11.11
N ASN A 224 21.92 3.91 12.35
CA ASN A 224 22.24 4.92 13.36
C ASN A 224 23.42 5.81 12.95
N ARG A 225 24.44 5.24 12.28
CA ARG A 225 25.58 5.98 11.76
C ARG A 225 25.15 6.97 10.66
N LEU A 226 24.28 6.53 9.75
CA LEU A 226 23.75 7.36 8.67
C LEU A 226 22.87 8.49 9.20
N PHE A 227 21.98 8.22 10.15
CA PHE A 227 21.12 9.27 10.74
C PHE A 227 21.92 10.31 11.51
N LYS A 228 23.01 9.92 12.21
CA LYS A 228 23.91 10.89 12.87
C LYS A 228 24.63 11.84 11.91
N ARG A 229 24.84 11.42 10.65
CA ARG A 229 25.49 12.26 9.61
C ARG A 229 24.53 13.20 8.91
N ARG A 230 23.24 12.95 8.98
CA ARG A 230 22.17 13.74 8.32
C ARG A 230 21.53 14.79 9.23
N LYS A 231 22.24 15.21 10.29
CA LYS A 231 21.77 16.25 11.23
C LYS A 231 21.73 17.61 10.58
#